data_033319dcee5489a4e7a0761c497c6445
#
_entry.id   033319dcee5489a4e7a0761c497c6445
#
_cell.length_a   1.000
_cell.length_b   1.000
_cell.length_c   1.000
_cell.angle_alpha   90.00
_cell.angle_beta   90.00
_cell.angle_gamma   90.00
#
_symmetry.space_group_name_H-M   'P 1'
#
loop_
_entity.id
_entity.type
_entity.pdbx_description
1 polymer ?
#
loop_
_entity_poly.entity_id
_entity_poly.type
_entity_poly.pdbx_seq_one_letter_code
_entity_poly.pdbx_strand_id
1 'polypeptide(L)'
;MQHSVPVLTLYQRDDCPLCDQALHVLATARAPDFQTVWIDDDEALEERYGIRVPVLRDEAGNRELDWPFDAAAVRAFMDAAA
;
A
#
# COMPACT_ATOMS: atom_id res chain seq x y z
N MET A 1 22.82 12.77 -7.48
CA MET A 1 21.84 12.87 -7.80
C MET A 1 20.88 12.10 -7.13
N GLN A 2 19.91 12.37 -7.10
CA GLN A 2 18.99 11.80 -6.46
C GLN A 2 18.09 11.17 -7.30
N HIS A 3 17.64 10.16 -7.08
CA HIS A 3 16.69 9.61 -7.91
C HIS A 3 15.46 9.50 -7.14
N SER A 4 14.37 9.67 -7.79
CA SER A 4 13.18 9.58 -7.16
C SER A 4 12.76 8.20 -7.10
N VAL A 5 12.64 7.63 -5.98
CA VAL A 5 12.09 6.33 -5.77
C VAL A 5 10.67 6.53 -5.33
N PRO A 6 9.71 5.92 -5.98
CA PRO A 6 8.35 6.02 -5.49
C PRO A 6 8.32 5.46 -4.10
N VAL A 7 7.80 6.21 -3.18
CA VAL A 7 7.72 5.78 -1.80
C VAL A 7 6.33 5.23 -1.57
N LEU A 8 6.22 3.93 -1.72
CA LEU A 8 4.96 3.24 -1.50
C LEU A 8 4.99 2.53 -0.17
N THR A 9 3.90 2.58 0.55
CA THR A 9 3.74 1.89 1.82
C THR A 9 2.48 1.06 1.77
N LEU A 10 2.59 -0.21 2.13
CA LEU A 10 1.43 -1.05 2.31
C LEU A 10 1.16 -1.13 3.81
N TYR A 11 0.06 -0.56 4.25
CA TYR A 11 -0.37 -0.66 5.64
C TYR A 11 -1.15 -1.95 5.79
N GLN A 12 -0.77 -2.75 6.76
CA GLN A 12 -1.40 -4.04 6.96
C GLN A 12 -1.47 -4.40 8.43
N ARG A 13 -2.21 -5.44 8.70
CA ARG A 13 -2.40 -5.92 10.05
C ARG A 13 -1.87 -7.34 10.13
N ASP A 14 -1.43 -7.76 11.29
CA ASP A 14 -1.02 -9.13 11.50
C ASP A 14 -2.23 -10.05 11.34
N ASP A 15 -1.98 -11.26 10.88
CA ASP A 15 -3.03 -12.27 10.72
C ASP A 15 -4.17 -11.76 9.84
N CYS A 16 -3.83 -11.24 8.67
CA CYS A 16 -4.78 -10.63 7.77
C CYS A 16 -4.72 -11.30 6.40
N PRO A 17 -5.67 -12.19 6.10
CA PRO A 17 -5.68 -12.87 4.79
C PRO A 17 -5.79 -11.90 3.62
N LEU A 18 -6.54 -10.81 3.77
CA LEU A 18 -6.67 -9.82 2.70
C LEU A 18 -5.35 -9.10 2.46
N CYS A 19 -4.56 -8.90 3.51
CA CYS A 19 -3.25 -8.29 3.38
C CYS A 19 -2.31 -9.20 2.59
N ASP A 20 -2.41 -10.51 2.79
CA ASP A 20 -1.65 -11.47 2.01
C ASP A 20 -2.04 -11.41 0.54
N GLN A 21 -3.32 -11.27 0.27
CA GLN A 21 -3.79 -11.12 -1.10
C GLN A 21 -3.26 -9.85 -1.73
N ALA A 22 -3.19 -8.77 -0.96
CA ALA A 22 -2.66 -7.51 -1.46
C ALA A 22 -1.19 -7.65 -1.86
N LEU A 23 -0.41 -8.39 -1.09
CA LEU A 23 0.99 -8.65 -1.45
C LEU A 23 1.10 -9.36 -2.78
N HIS A 24 0.23 -10.34 -3.03
CA HIS A 24 0.18 -11.02 -4.31
C HIS A 24 -0.18 -10.08 -5.45
N VAL A 25 -1.13 -9.20 -5.21
CA VAL A 25 -1.53 -8.23 -6.22
C VAL A 25 -0.39 -7.30 -6.56
N LEU A 26 0.35 -6.83 -5.54
CA LEU A 26 1.49 -5.96 -5.78
C LEU A 26 2.58 -6.66 -6.59
N ALA A 27 2.81 -7.93 -6.30
CA ALA A 27 3.78 -8.71 -7.06
C ALA A 27 3.34 -8.86 -8.52
N THR A 28 2.06 -9.15 -8.74
CA THR A 28 1.52 -9.28 -10.09
C THR A 28 1.60 -7.98 -10.86
N ALA A 29 1.37 -6.87 -10.18
CA ALA A 29 1.45 -5.55 -10.80
C ALA A 29 2.89 -5.10 -11.03
N ARG A 30 3.86 -5.86 -10.52
CA ARG A 30 5.27 -5.51 -10.59
C ARG A 30 5.51 -4.15 -9.95
N ALA A 31 4.93 -3.96 -8.79
CA ALA A 31 5.12 -2.73 -8.05
C ALA A 31 6.59 -2.58 -7.70
N PRO A 32 7.13 -1.37 -7.76
CA PRO A 32 8.52 -1.17 -7.35
C PRO A 32 8.65 -1.44 -5.85
N ASP A 33 9.84 -1.35 -5.35
CA ASP A 33 10.06 -1.58 -3.93
C ASP A 33 9.09 -0.76 -3.11
N PHE A 34 8.50 -1.40 -2.13
CA PHE A 34 7.58 -0.73 -1.23
C PHE A 34 7.87 -1.22 0.19
N GLN A 35 7.52 -0.41 1.15
CA GLN A 35 7.68 -0.81 2.53
C GLN A 35 6.33 -1.28 3.08
N THR A 36 6.38 -2.12 4.07
CA THR A 36 5.18 -2.57 4.74
C THR A 36 5.20 -2.05 6.17
N VAL A 37 4.05 -1.63 6.65
CA VAL A 37 3.92 -1.13 8.01
C VAL A 37 2.73 -1.84 8.65
N TRP A 38 2.99 -2.49 9.79
CA TRP A 38 1.93 -3.13 10.56
C TRP A 38 1.33 -2.10 11.49
N ILE A 39 0.01 -2.03 11.51
CA ILE A 39 -0.67 -1.00 12.30
C ILE A 39 -1.01 -1.46 13.71
N ASP A 40 -0.76 -2.73 14.02
CA ASP A 40 -1.27 -3.35 15.26
C ASP A 40 -0.88 -2.65 16.54
N ASP A 41 0.32 -2.12 16.60
CA ASP A 41 0.80 -1.52 17.84
C ASP A 41 0.88 -0.01 17.80
N ASP A 42 0.18 0.60 16.86
CA ASP A 42 0.21 2.05 16.71
C ASP A 42 -1.20 2.59 16.72
N GLU A 43 -1.57 3.26 17.77
CA GLU A 43 -2.94 3.76 17.94
C GLU A 43 -3.38 4.70 16.83
N ALA A 44 -2.48 5.56 16.39
CA ALA A 44 -2.83 6.52 15.34
C ALA A 44 -3.10 5.80 14.03
N LEU A 45 -2.30 4.77 13.73
CA LEU A 45 -2.50 4.00 12.51
C LEU A 45 -3.76 3.13 12.60
N GLU A 46 -4.03 2.57 13.78
CA GLU A 46 -5.26 1.81 13.98
C GLU A 46 -6.48 2.69 13.77
N GLU A 47 -6.43 3.90 14.25
CA GLU A 47 -7.53 4.80 14.11
C GLU A 47 -7.74 5.17 12.65
N ARG A 48 -6.67 5.38 11.92
CA ARG A 48 -6.75 5.81 10.54
C ARG A 48 -7.06 4.68 9.57
N TYR A 49 -6.43 3.52 9.78
CA TYR A 49 -6.50 2.43 8.81
C TYR A 49 -7.16 1.15 9.33
N GLY A 50 -7.55 1.12 10.58
CA GLY A 50 -7.98 -0.11 11.25
C GLY A 50 -8.98 -0.96 10.49
N ILE A 51 -9.99 -0.34 9.91
CA ILE A 51 -11.01 -1.07 9.16
C ILE A 51 -10.76 -1.03 7.66
N ARG A 52 -9.71 -0.37 7.23
CA ARG A 52 -9.42 -0.17 5.80
C ARG A 52 -8.32 -1.07 5.27
N VAL A 53 -7.46 -1.61 6.14
CA VAL A 53 -6.32 -2.40 5.69
C VAL A 53 -6.78 -3.58 4.85
N PRO A 54 -6.03 -3.97 3.82
CA PRO A 54 -4.76 -3.37 3.41
C PRO A 54 -4.95 -2.07 2.62
N VAL A 55 -4.06 -1.11 2.86
CA VAL A 55 -4.11 0.18 2.16
C VAL A 55 -2.74 0.45 1.55
N LEU A 56 -2.72 0.77 0.27
CA LEU A 56 -1.48 1.15 -0.41
C LEU A 56 -1.44 2.67 -0.45
N ARG A 57 -0.34 3.23 0.03
CA ARG A 57 -0.20 4.67 0.08
C ARG A 57 1.00 5.12 -0.72
N ASP A 58 0.80 6.16 -1.53
CA ASP A 58 1.88 6.87 -2.20
C ASP A 58 2.28 8.03 -1.30
N GLU A 59 3.39 7.89 -0.62
CA GLU A 59 3.81 8.89 0.37
C GLU A 59 4.17 10.21 -0.28
N ALA A 60 4.75 10.18 -1.46
CA ALA A 60 5.14 11.40 -2.15
C ALA A 60 3.93 12.21 -2.61
N GLY A 61 2.92 11.52 -3.12
CA GLY A 61 1.72 12.17 -3.63
C GLY A 61 0.61 12.31 -2.61
N ASN A 62 0.80 11.75 -1.43
CA ASN A 62 -0.20 11.79 -0.36
C ASN A 62 -1.54 11.22 -0.84
N ARG A 63 -1.50 10.10 -1.56
CA ARG A 63 -2.68 9.44 -2.10
C ARG A 63 -2.76 8.02 -1.58
N GLU A 64 -3.95 7.47 -1.53
CA GLU A 64 -4.18 6.13 -1.00
C GLU A 64 -5.10 5.33 -1.90
N LEU A 65 -4.85 4.02 -1.92
CA LEU A 65 -5.67 3.08 -2.65
C LEU A 65 -6.14 2.03 -1.66
N ASP A 66 -7.44 1.98 -1.44
CA ASP A 66 -8.04 1.07 -0.46
C ASP A 66 -8.36 -0.28 -1.09
N TRP A 67 -8.34 -1.30 -0.27
CA TRP A 67 -8.76 -2.64 -0.67
C TRP A 67 -10.29 -2.67 -0.88
N PRO A 68 -10.79 -3.39 -1.88
CA PRO A 68 -10.01 -4.26 -2.76
C PRO A 68 -9.43 -3.50 -3.96
N PHE A 69 -8.28 -3.95 -4.39
CA PHE A 69 -7.69 -3.46 -5.63
C PHE A 69 -7.06 -4.64 -6.36
N ASP A 70 -6.97 -4.53 -7.68
CA ASP A 70 -6.31 -5.55 -8.49
C ASP A 70 -5.04 -4.97 -9.12
N ALA A 71 -4.33 -5.78 -9.88
CA ALA A 71 -3.07 -5.35 -10.47
C ALA A 71 -3.25 -4.15 -11.41
N ALA A 72 -4.36 -4.10 -12.13
CA ALA A 72 -4.62 -2.98 -13.03
C ALA A 72 -4.83 -1.70 -12.23
N ALA A 73 -5.53 -1.79 -11.11
CA ALA A 73 -5.75 -0.62 -10.24
C ALA A 73 -4.43 -0.14 -9.64
N VAL A 74 -3.56 -1.05 -9.24
CA VAL A 74 -2.25 -0.69 -8.70
C VAL A 74 -1.42 0.01 -9.76
N ARG A 75 -1.43 -0.52 -10.98
CA ARG A 75 -0.68 0.11 -12.08
C ARG A 75 -1.18 1.49 -12.38
N ALA A 76 -2.50 1.66 -12.43
CA ALA A 76 -3.08 2.98 -12.68
C ALA A 76 -2.73 3.95 -11.56
N PHE A 77 -2.73 3.46 -10.33
CA PHE A 77 -2.37 4.28 -9.17
C PHE A 77 -0.91 4.74 -9.27
N MET A 78 -0.02 3.84 -9.65
CA MET A 78 1.39 4.18 -9.80
C MET A 78 1.63 5.12 -10.98
N ASP A 79 0.95 4.88 -12.09
CA ASP A 79 1.11 5.72 -13.27
C ASP A 79 0.64 7.14 -13.00
N ALA A 80 -0.42 7.30 -12.26
CA ALA A 80 -0.94 8.61 -11.92
C ALA A 80 0.00 9.38 -11.01
N ALA A 81 0.89 8.68 -10.32
CA ALA A 81 1.85 9.30 -9.43
C ALA A 81 3.08 9.82 -10.18
N ALA A 82 3.27 9.39 -11.38
CA ALA A 82 4.47 9.74 -12.14
C ALA A 82 4.48 11.18 -12.63
#